data_ec74e4f685cb92e25c3ec19b83d38c0e
#
_entry.id   ec74e4f685cb92e25c3ec19b83d38c0e
#
_cell.length_a   1.000
_cell.length_b   1.000
_cell.length_c   1.000
_cell.angle_alpha   90.00
_cell.angle_beta   90.00
_cell.angle_gamma   90.00
#
_symmetry.space_group_name_H-M   'P 1'
#
loop_
_entity.id
_entity.type
_entity.pdbx_description
1 polymer ?
#
loop_
_entity_poly.entity_id
_entity_poly.type
_entity_poly.pdbx_seq_one_letter_code
_entity_poly.pdbx_strand_id
1 'polypeptide(L)'
;MTEIDKLQNMIDESKNIVFFGGAGVSTESGIKDFRSIDGLYSEKYDYPPEIMLSRSFFNEHQKDFYKFYKDKLNCLNIEPNVTHKYLKKLEDVGKLSAIVTQNIDGLHEKAGNKNIYLLHGTIYKSLFDVH
;
A
#
# COMPACT_ATOMS: atom_id res chain seq x y z
N MET A 1 -18.80 24.63 -7.87
CA MET A 1 -17.74 23.66 -8.17
C MET A 1 -17.38 22.89 -6.91
N THR A 2 -17.54 21.58 -6.95
CA THR A 2 -17.22 20.71 -5.82
C THR A 2 -15.71 20.48 -5.74
N GLU A 3 -15.24 19.91 -4.64
CA GLU A 3 -13.85 19.53 -4.51
C GLU A 3 -13.46 18.44 -5.52
N ILE A 4 -14.40 17.56 -5.86
CA ILE A 4 -14.19 16.55 -6.89
C ILE A 4 -14.02 17.22 -8.27
N ASP A 5 -14.82 18.24 -8.58
CA ASP A 5 -14.69 19.00 -9.83
C ASP A 5 -13.32 19.69 -9.92
N LYS A 6 -12.85 20.26 -8.81
CA LYS A 6 -11.52 20.88 -8.75
C LYS A 6 -10.43 19.86 -9.03
N LEU A 7 -10.50 18.70 -8.38
CA LEU A 7 -9.54 17.62 -8.60
C LEU A 7 -9.56 17.15 -10.06
N GLN A 8 -10.77 16.97 -10.62
CA GLN A 8 -10.90 16.55 -12.03
C GLN A 8 -10.25 17.55 -12.97
N ASN A 9 -10.48 18.85 -12.75
CA ASN A 9 -9.85 19.90 -13.55
C ASN A 9 -8.33 19.87 -13.45
N MET A 10 -7.80 19.66 -12.24
CA MET A 10 -6.34 19.55 -12.04
C MET A 10 -5.76 18.36 -12.78
N ILE A 11 -6.46 17.23 -12.77
CA ILE A 11 -6.04 16.04 -13.52
C ILE A 11 -6.10 16.31 -15.02
N ASP A 12 -7.17 16.92 -15.50
CA ASP A 12 -7.36 17.20 -16.93
C ASP A 12 -6.28 18.14 -17.49
N GLU A 13 -5.87 19.13 -16.71
CA GLU A 13 -4.86 20.09 -17.09
C GLU A 13 -3.42 19.61 -16.91
N SER A 14 -3.21 18.57 -16.11
CA SER A 14 -1.88 18.07 -15.78
C SER A 14 -1.33 17.15 -16.86
N LYS A 15 -0.02 17.21 -17.06
CA LYS A 15 0.72 16.35 -17.99
C LYS A 15 1.69 15.41 -17.30
N ASN A 16 2.08 15.75 -16.07
CA ASN A 16 3.02 14.96 -15.27
C ASN A 16 2.46 14.84 -13.85
N ILE A 17 1.71 13.77 -13.59
CA ILE A 17 1.13 13.49 -12.29
C ILE A 17 2.01 12.49 -11.58
N VAL A 18 2.30 12.76 -10.30
CA VAL A 18 2.92 11.80 -9.39
C VAL A 18 1.91 11.52 -8.29
N PHE A 19 1.62 10.25 -8.07
CA PHE A 19 0.74 9.84 -6.99
C PHE A 19 1.58 9.37 -5.80
N PHE A 20 1.31 9.93 -4.63
CA PHE A 20 1.91 9.49 -3.37
C PHE A 20 0.81 8.94 -2.47
N GLY A 21 0.94 7.69 -2.06
CA GLY A 21 -0.11 7.04 -1.29
C GLY A 21 0.38 6.15 -0.17
N GLY A 22 -0.51 5.90 0.77
CA GLY A 22 -0.28 5.05 1.91
C GLY A 22 -1.39 4.00 2.08
N ALA A 23 -1.50 3.48 3.30
CA ALA A 23 -2.40 2.37 3.62
C ALA A 23 -3.88 2.66 3.34
N GLY A 24 -4.29 3.93 3.44
CA GLY A 24 -5.68 4.32 3.17
C GLY A 24 -6.15 4.04 1.75
N VAL A 25 -5.22 3.96 0.78
CA VAL A 25 -5.55 3.61 -0.60
C VAL A 25 -6.05 2.17 -0.73
N SER A 26 -5.62 1.29 0.16
CA SER A 26 -5.91 -0.15 0.07
C SER A 26 -7.05 -0.61 0.99
N THR A 27 -7.64 0.29 1.78
CA THR A 27 -8.71 -0.09 2.71
C THR A 27 -9.96 -0.59 1.97
N GLU A 28 -10.30 0.00 0.84
CA GLU A 28 -11.44 -0.46 0.01
C GLU A 28 -11.16 -1.80 -0.67
N SER A 29 -9.93 -2.24 -0.71
CA SER A 29 -9.58 -3.59 -1.18
C SER A 29 -9.70 -4.64 -0.08
N GLY A 30 -9.96 -4.23 1.17
CA GLY A 30 -10.11 -5.12 2.32
C GLY A 30 -8.87 -5.24 3.19
N ILE A 31 -7.85 -4.40 2.95
CA ILE A 31 -6.65 -4.38 3.80
C ILE A 31 -6.83 -3.27 4.84
N LYS A 32 -6.72 -3.63 6.11
CA LYS A 32 -6.81 -2.65 7.20
C LYS A 32 -5.60 -1.72 7.17
N ASP A 33 -5.84 -0.43 7.35
CA ASP A 33 -4.76 0.51 7.61
C ASP A 33 -4.24 0.35 9.05
N PHE A 34 -3.27 1.18 9.46
CA PHE A 34 -2.63 1.00 10.76
C PHE A 34 -3.32 1.78 11.88
N ARG A 35 -3.76 3.00 11.63
CA ARG A 35 -4.10 3.98 12.68
C ARG A 35 -5.56 4.39 12.74
N SER A 36 -6.41 3.96 11.83
CA SER A 36 -7.84 4.27 11.92
C SER A 36 -8.50 3.49 13.06
N ILE A 37 -9.75 3.83 13.36
CA ILE A 37 -10.53 3.15 14.43
C ILE A 37 -10.58 1.63 14.19
N ASP A 38 -10.72 1.21 12.94
CA ASP A 38 -10.76 -0.20 12.55
C ASP A 38 -9.41 -0.73 12.06
N GLY A 39 -8.32 0.04 12.24
CA GLY A 39 -7.00 -0.32 11.76
C GLY A 39 -6.27 -1.35 12.61
N LEU A 40 -5.09 -1.77 12.12
CA LEU A 40 -4.27 -2.79 12.80
C LEU A 40 -3.88 -2.38 14.22
N TYR A 41 -3.58 -1.09 14.43
CA TYR A 41 -3.12 -0.61 15.74
C TYR A 41 -4.24 -0.57 16.78
N SER A 42 -5.51 -0.69 16.38
CA SER A 42 -6.64 -0.80 17.30
C SER A 42 -6.93 -2.22 17.72
N GLU A 43 -6.35 -3.22 17.06
CA GLU A 43 -6.53 -4.63 17.43
C GLU A 43 -5.68 -5.00 18.65
N LYS A 44 -6.17 -5.95 19.45
CA LYS A 44 -5.45 -6.39 20.65
C LYS A 44 -4.56 -7.59 20.36
N TYR A 45 -3.29 -7.45 20.71
CA TYR A 45 -2.29 -8.52 20.64
C TYR A 45 -1.52 -8.57 21.95
N ASP A 46 -0.71 -9.61 22.15
CA ASP A 46 0.17 -9.74 23.30
C ASP A 46 1.19 -8.62 23.38
N TYR A 47 1.56 -8.06 22.22
CA TYR A 47 2.44 -6.91 22.09
C TYR A 47 1.73 -5.82 21.28
N PRO A 48 2.02 -4.52 21.51
CA PRO A 48 1.50 -3.46 20.63
C PRO A 48 1.93 -3.66 19.18
N PRO A 49 1.03 -3.47 18.20
CA PRO A 49 1.38 -3.67 16.79
C PRO A 49 2.57 -2.86 16.31
N GLU A 50 2.78 -1.64 16.84
CA GLU A 50 3.91 -0.80 16.52
C GLU A 50 5.23 -1.47 16.90
N ILE A 51 5.23 -2.20 18.01
CA ILE A 51 6.40 -2.96 18.47
C ILE A 51 6.58 -4.22 17.63
N MET A 52 5.48 -4.91 17.32
CA MET A 52 5.53 -6.14 16.51
C MET A 52 6.06 -5.88 15.09
N LEU A 53 5.90 -4.67 14.57
CA LEU A 53 6.41 -4.27 13.26
C LEU A 53 7.82 -3.70 13.32
N SER A 54 8.44 -3.63 14.48
CA SER A 54 9.80 -3.12 14.62
C SER A 54 10.85 -4.17 14.24
N ARG A 55 12.01 -3.68 13.82
CA ARG A 55 13.14 -4.55 13.48
C ARG A 55 13.67 -5.30 14.71
N SER A 56 13.69 -4.65 15.87
CA SER A 56 14.14 -5.29 17.12
C SER A 56 13.21 -6.43 17.50
N PHE A 57 11.90 -6.28 17.37
CA PHE A 57 10.96 -7.37 17.61
C PHE A 57 11.19 -8.53 16.64
N PHE A 58 11.39 -8.25 15.37
CA PHE A 58 11.73 -9.27 14.38
C PHE A 58 12.99 -10.05 14.78
N ASN A 59 14.03 -9.35 15.24
CA ASN A 59 15.28 -9.99 15.63
C ASN A 59 15.16 -10.85 16.88
N GLU A 60 14.32 -10.44 17.84
CA GLU A 60 14.21 -11.10 19.15
C GLU A 60 13.07 -12.12 19.23
N HIS A 61 12.00 -11.91 18.45
CA HIS A 61 10.76 -12.70 18.51
C HIS A 61 10.29 -13.09 17.10
N GLN A 62 11.13 -13.80 16.35
CA GLN A 62 10.86 -14.14 14.95
C GLN A 62 9.58 -14.93 14.75
N LYS A 63 9.30 -15.90 15.64
CA LYS A 63 8.08 -16.72 15.52
C LYS A 63 6.81 -15.88 15.65
N ASP A 64 6.76 -15.00 16.64
CA ASP A 64 5.62 -14.12 16.87
C ASP A 64 5.49 -13.09 15.74
N PHE A 65 6.62 -12.58 15.24
CA PHE A 65 6.63 -11.69 14.09
C PHE A 65 6.03 -12.36 12.85
N TYR A 66 6.47 -13.55 12.50
CA TYR A 66 5.96 -14.25 11.32
C TYR A 66 4.51 -14.66 11.45
N LYS A 67 4.07 -15.01 12.65
CA LYS A 67 2.66 -15.29 12.92
C LYS A 67 1.80 -14.05 12.65
N PHE A 68 2.20 -12.91 13.19
CA PHE A 68 1.52 -11.63 12.95
C PHE A 68 1.56 -11.26 11.46
N TYR A 69 2.71 -11.40 10.84
CA TYR A 69 2.92 -11.09 9.43
C TYR A 69 1.99 -11.91 8.54
N LYS A 70 1.93 -13.21 8.76
CA LYS A 70 1.05 -14.09 7.98
C LYS A 70 -0.42 -13.79 8.21
N ASP A 71 -0.79 -13.45 9.44
CA ASP A 71 -2.18 -13.18 9.82
C ASP A 71 -2.68 -11.86 9.25
N LYS A 72 -1.86 -10.82 9.35
CA LYS A 72 -2.32 -9.44 9.15
C LYS A 72 -1.75 -8.77 7.91
N LEU A 73 -0.58 -9.16 7.46
CA LEU A 73 0.08 -8.53 6.32
C LEU A 73 -0.01 -9.37 5.05
N ASN A 74 -0.55 -10.57 5.12
CA ASN A 74 -0.72 -11.40 3.93
C ASN A 74 -1.90 -10.88 3.10
N CYS A 75 -1.57 -10.31 1.95
CA CYS A 75 -2.54 -9.73 1.03
C CYS A 75 -2.46 -10.35 -0.38
N LEU A 76 -1.95 -11.57 -0.49
CA LEU A 76 -1.72 -12.23 -1.77
C LEU A 76 -3.01 -12.46 -2.58
N ASN A 77 -4.15 -12.62 -1.90
CA ASN A 77 -5.46 -12.88 -2.52
C ASN A 77 -6.32 -11.62 -2.61
N ILE A 78 -5.78 -10.45 -2.28
CA ILE A 78 -6.51 -9.18 -2.31
C ILE A 78 -6.42 -8.60 -3.72
N GLU A 79 -7.49 -7.95 -4.17
CA GLU A 79 -7.57 -7.37 -5.49
C GLU A 79 -7.49 -5.83 -5.44
N PRO A 80 -6.95 -5.20 -6.49
CA PRO A 80 -6.95 -3.74 -6.61
C PRO A 80 -8.37 -3.17 -6.60
N ASN A 81 -8.52 -2.01 -5.97
CA ASN A 81 -9.79 -1.28 -5.99
C ASN A 81 -9.83 -0.24 -7.11
N VAL A 82 -10.89 0.54 -7.14
CA VAL A 82 -11.13 1.54 -8.20
C VAL A 82 -10.01 2.59 -8.28
N THR A 83 -9.40 2.95 -7.15
CA THR A 83 -8.29 3.92 -7.14
C THR A 83 -7.06 3.35 -7.85
N HIS A 84 -6.67 2.12 -7.55
CA HIS A 84 -5.57 1.46 -8.24
C HIS A 84 -5.81 1.39 -9.74
N LYS A 85 -7.04 1.01 -10.13
CA LYS A 85 -7.41 0.86 -11.54
C LYS A 85 -7.42 2.21 -12.26
N TYR A 86 -7.86 3.27 -11.59
CA TYR A 86 -7.86 4.61 -12.16
C TYR A 86 -6.43 5.12 -12.39
N LEU A 87 -5.53 4.87 -11.45
CA LEU A 87 -4.12 5.22 -11.61
C LEU A 87 -3.51 4.49 -12.80
N LYS A 88 -3.90 3.26 -13.06
CA LYS A 88 -3.48 2.53 -14.25
C LYS A 88 -3.97 3.21 -15.52
N LYS A 89 -5.20 3.69 -15.55
CA LYS A 89 -5.73 4.45 -16.69
C LYS A 89 -4.95 5.73 -16.93
N LEU A 90 -4.60 6.45 -15.87
CA LEU A 90 -3.81 7.68 -15.99
C LEU A 90 -2.41 7.40 -16.54
N GLU A 91 -1.81 6.28 -16.15
CA GLU A 91 -0.53 5.86 -16.71
C GLU A 91 -0.64 5.52 -18.20
N ASP A 92 -1.70 4.79 -18.57
CA ASP A 92 -1.93 4.37 -19.96
C ASP A 92 -2.12 5.56 -20.91
N VAL A 93 -2.75 6.63 -20.45
CA VAL A 93 -2.90 7.85 -21.28
C VAL A 93 -1.72 8.80 -21.17
N GLY A 94 -0.66 8.42 -20.46
CA GLY A 94 0.57 9.18 -20.37
C GLY A 94 0.55 10.35 -19.39
N LYS A 95 -0.46 10.44 -18.52
CA LYS A 95 -0.56 11.52 -17.53
C LYS A 95 0.14 11.20 -16.22
N LEU A 96 0.15 9.93 -15.81
CA LEU A 96 0.79 9.51 -14.57
C LEU A 96 2.24 9.12 -14.84
N SER A 97 3.17 9.88 -14.27
CA SER A 97 4.60 9.65 -14.42
C SER A 97 5.15 8.64 -13.43
N ALA A 98 4.61 8.60 -12.22
CA ALA A 98 5.11 7.71 -11.17
C ALA A 98 4.08 7.53 -10.05
N ILE A 99 4.15 6.39 -9.40
CA ILE A 99 3.52 6.11 -8.12
C ILE A 99 4.62 5.97 -7.07
N VAL A 100 4.50 6.70 -5.97
CA VAL A 100 5.36 6.54 -4.80
C VAL A 100 4.47 6.00 -3.69
N THR A 101 4.74 4.81 -3.21
CA THR A 101 3.87 4.15 -2.25
C THR A 101 4.60 3.72 -0.99
N GLN A 102 3.93 3.89 0.15
CA GLN A 102 4.35 3.32 1.43
C GLN A 102 3.85 1.88 1.60
N ASN A 103 2.99 1.41 0.69
CA ASN A 103 2.34 0.12 0.82
C ASN A 103 3.23 -1.01 0.32
N ILE A 104 3.13 -2.15 1.01
CA ILE A 104 3.86 -3.36 0.68
C ILE A 104 2.98 -4.41 0.01
N ASP A 105 1.72 -4.07 -0.26
CA ASP A 105 0.68 -5.01 -0.69
C ASP A 105 0.74 -5.41 -2.16
N GLY A 106 1.51 -4.71 -2.99
CA GLY A 106 1.64 -5.03 -4.40
C GLY A 106 0.42 -4.72 -5.27
N LEU A 107 -0.57 -3.97 -4.75
CA LEU A 107 -1.80 -3.73 -5.49
C LEU A 107 -1.63 -2.79 -6.69
N HIS A 108 -0.70 -1.84 -6.63
CA HIS A 108 -0.38 -1.00 -7.79
C HIS A 108 0.20 -1.84 -8.92
N GLU A 109 1.11 -2.75 -8.61
CA GLU A 109 1.68 -3.68 -9.58
C GLU A 109 0.60 -4.62 -10.14
N LYS A 110 -0.27 -5.12 -9.28
CA LYS A 110 -1.36 -6.02 -9.67
C LYS A 110 -2.37 -5.33 -10.58
N ALA A 111 -2.58 -4.02 -10.40
CA ALA A 111 -3.42 -3.23 -11.30
C ALA A 111 -2.77 -2.97 -12.66
N GLY A 112 -1.46 -3.20 -12.78
CA GLY A 112 -0.72 -3.08 -14.02
C GLY A 112 0.15 -1.83 -14.14
N ASN A 113 0.24 -0.99 -13.13
CA ASN A 113 1.15 0.14 -13.13
C ASN A 113 2.61 -0.35 -13.18
N LYS A 114 3.47 0.38 -13.87
CA LYS A 114 4.87 -0.02 -14.11
C LYS A 114 5.88 0.85 -13.38
N ASN A 115 5.64 2.14 -13.29
CA ASN A 115 6.61 3.06 -12.68
C ASN A 115 6.25 3.31 -11.22
N ILE A 116 6.67 2.40 -10.35
CA ILE A 116 6.31 2.38 -8.94
C ILE A 116 7.57 2.41 -8.08
N TYR A 117 7.59 3.32 -7.11
CA TYR A 117 8.67 3.45 -6.14
C TYR A 117 8.18 2.96 -4.78
N LEU A 118 8.78 1.88 -4.29
CA LEU A 118 8.39 1.18 -3.07
C LEU A 118 9.23 1.69 -1.91
N LEU A 119 8.68 2.58 -1.08
CA LEU A 119 9.42 3.18 0.04
C LEU A 119 9.74 2.18 1.15
N HIS A 120 8.90 1.16 1.32
CA HIS A 120 9.01 0.18 2.40
C HIS A 120 9.14 -1.25 1.88
N GLY A 121 9.43 -1.43 0.60
CA GLY A 121 9.55 -2.75 -0.01
C GLY A 121 8.20 -3.39 -0.35
N THR A 122 8.18 -4.70 -0.43
CA THR A 122 6.98 -5.46 -0.82
C THR A 122 6.99 -6.85 -0.18
N ILE A 123 5.79 -7.40 0.08
CA ILE A 123 5.65 -8.77 0.60
C ILE A 123 6.00 -9.83 -0.45
N TYR A 124 6.07 -9.45 -1.72
CA TYR A 124 6.40 -10.38 -2.82
C TYR A 124 7.89 -10.67 -2.95
N LYS A 125 8.73 -9.97 -2.19
CA LYS A 125 10.19 -10.17 -2.18
C LYS A 125 10.71 -10.21 -0.75
N SER A 126 11.59 -11.16 -0.48
CA SER A 126 12.36 -11.22 0.76
C SER A 126 13.82 -10.94 0.48
N LEU A 127 14.64 -10.81 1.53
CA LEU A 127 16.10 -10.66 1.39
C LEU A 127 16.72 -11.81 0.61
N PHE A 128 16.13 -12.99 0.68
CA PHE A 128 16.66 -14.19 -0.01
C PHE A 128 16.25 -14.23 -1.50
N ASP A 129 15.28 -13.44 -1.90
CA ASP A 129 14.79 -13.38 -3.27
C ASP A 129 15.50 -12.31 -4.12
N VAL A 130 16.43 -11.57 -3.52
CA VAL A 130 17.12 -10.45 -4.18
C VAL A 130 18.37 -10.93 -4.93
N HIS A 131 18.61 -12.19 -4.95
CA HIS A 131 19.78 -12.77 -5.64
C HIS A 131 19.48 -13.25 -7.05
#